data_9210d113c81f435d999c17969a79810e
#
_entry.id   9210d113c81f435d999c17969a79810e
#
_cell.length_a   1.000
_cell.length_b   1.000
_cell.length_c   1.000
_cell.angle_alpha   90.00
_cell.angle_beta   90.00
_cell.angle_gamma   90.00
#
_symmetry.space_group_name_H-M   'P 1'
#
loop_
_entity.id
_entity.type
_entity.pdbx_description
1 polymer ?
#
loop_
_entity_poly.entity_id
_entity_poly.type
_entity_poly.pdbx_seq_one_letter_code
_entity_poly.pdbx_strand_id
1 'polypeptide(L)'
;MKPRIWTFELRKGSQVLEHFSCTCPDCHRKGDALATRIGSVDCYAYNEPLNRWQKMGTYRGHYMFTDGFGKERRIKDDYSGMATMRKEVTV
;
A
#
# COMPACT_ATOMS: atom_id res chain seq x y z
N MET A 1 15.82 -12.38 -8.89
CA MET A 1 14.45 -12.79 -8.54
C MET A 1 13.49 -11.72 -9.02
N LYS A 2 12.41 -12.13 -9.69
CA LYS A 2 11.44 -11.17 -10.21
C LYS A 2 10.61 -10.59 -9.08
N PRO A 3 10.34 -9.28 -9.10
CA PRO A 3 9.44 -8.68 -8.12
C PRO A 3 8.03 -9.29 -8.26
N ARG A 4 7.36 -9.46 -7.15
CA ARG A 4 6.01 -9.97 -7.16
C ARG A 4 5.02 -8.85 -7.51
N ILE A 5 4.11 -9.15 -8.42
CA ILE A 5 3.06 -8.22 -8.81
C ILE A 5 1.80 -8.55 -8.03
N TRP A 6 1.19 -7.53 -7.45
CA TRP A 6 -0.05 -7.63 -6.70
C TRP A 6 -1.10 -6.75 -7.35
N THR A 7 -2.37 -7.04 -7.08
CA THR A 7 -3.47 -6.18 -7.48
C THR A 7 -3.91 -5.37 -6.27
N PHE A 8 -3.99 -4.05 -6.45
CA PHE A 8 -4.31 -3.12 -5.38
C PHE A 8 -5.49 -2.24 -5.75
N GLU A 9 -6.18 -1.74 -4.71
CA GLU A 9 -7.14 -0.65 -4.84
C GLU A 9 -6.82 0.41 -3.81
N LEU A 10 -6.84 1.66 -4.24
CA LEU A 10 -6.78 2.81 -3.34
C LEU A 10 -8.20 3.31 -3.16
N ARG A 11 -8.66 3.37 -1.92
CA ARG A 11 -10.04 3.72 -1.59
C ARG A 11 -10.10 4.88 -0.61
N LYS A 12 -11.17 5.67 -0.72
CA LYS A 12 -11.49 6.69 0.27
C LYS A 12 -12.93 6.48 0.69
N GLY A 13 -13.14 6.08 1.94
CA GLY A 13 -14.44 5.59 2.37
C GLY A 13 -14.84 4.35 1.56
N SER A 14 -16.01 4.34 0.98
CA SER A 14 -16.47 3.23 0.14
C SER A 14 -16.13 3.41 -1.34
N GLN A 15 -15.49 4.53 -1.71
CA GLN A 15 -15.18 4.83 -3.09
C GLN A 15 -13.82 4.27 -3.50
N VAL A 16 -13.77 3.53 -4.60
CA VAL A 16 -12.51 3.08 -5.19
C VAL A 16 -11.99 4.20 -6.08
N LEU A 17 -10.82 4.72 -5.75
CA LEU A 17 -10.20 5.81 -6.51
C LEU A 17 -9.30 5.30 -7.61
N GLU A 18 -8.55 4.22 -7.35
CA GLU A 18 -7.66 3.62 -8.33
C GLU A 18 -7.64 2.10 -8.15
N HIS A 19 -7.47 1.40 -9.26
CA HIS A 19 -7.34 -0.06 -9.31
C HIS A 19 -6.19 -0.37 -10.26
N PHE A 20 -5.18 -1.09 -9.78
CA PHE A 20 -3.99 -1.34 -10.60
C PHE A 20 -3.24 -2.56 -10.09
N SER A 21 -2.32 -3.06 -10.93
CA SER A 21 -1.41 -4.16 -10.55
C SER A 21 0.02 -3.68 -10.71
N CYS A 22 0.83 -3.86 -9.66
CA CYS A 22 2.23 -3.45 -9.68
C CYS A 22 2.97 -4.07 -8.49
N THR A 23 4.25 -3.74 -8.38
CA THR A 23 5.05 -4.14 -7.22
C THR A 23 4.65 -3.33 -5.99
N CYS A 24 5.01 -3.81 -4.81
CA CYS A 24 4.75 -3.07 -3.57
C CYS A 24 5.39 -1.68 -3.55
N PRO A 25 6.67 -1.50 -3.94
CA PRO A 25 7.24 -0.15 -3.98
C PRO A 25 6.47 0.80 -4.89
N ASP A 26 6.02 0.33 -6.06
CA ASP A 26 5.24 1.16 -6.98
C ASP A 26 3.88 1.51 -6.39
N CYS A 27 3.24 0.57 -5.68
CA CYS A 27 1.99 0.84 -5.00
C CYS A 27 2.17 1.94 -3.95
N HIS A 28 3.25 1.85 -3.16
CA HIS A 28 3.52 2.85 -2.12
C HIS A 28 3.77 4.23 -2.72
N ARG A 29 4.47 4.29 -3.86
CA ARG A 29 4.70 5.54 -4.56
C ARG A 29 3.40 6.17 -5.03
N LYS A 30 2.52 5.36 -5.64
CA LYS A 30 1.22 5.84 -6.12
C LYS A 30 0.32 6.28 -4.96
N GLY A 31 0.24 5.47 -3.93
CA GLY A 31 -0.60 5.76 -2.77
C GLY A 31 -0.14 7.00 -2.02
N ASP A 32 1.17 7.12 -1.82
CA ASP A 32 1.72 8.29 -1.15
C ASP A 32 1.48 9.57 -1.94
N ALA A 33 1.70 9.54 -3.25
CA ALA A 33 1.47 10.70 -4.12
C ALA A 33 0.00 11.14 -4.07
N LEU A 34 -0.91 10.18 -4.14
CA LEU A 34 -2.34 10.49 -4.09
C LEU A 34 -2.72 11.07 -2.73
N ALA A 35 -2.28 10.43 -1.64
CA ALA A 35 -2.59 10.88 -0.29
C ALA A 35 -2.03 12.27 0.00
N THR A 36 -0.86 12.59 -0.56
CA THR A 36 -0.29 13.93 -0.41
C THR A 36 -1.17 14.99 -1.05
N ARG A 37 -1.86 14.63 -2.15
CA ARG A 37 -2.75 15.58 -2.85
C ARG A 37 -4.12 15.71 -2.20
N ILE A 38 -4.74 14.60 -1.80
CA ILE A 38 -6.15 14.61 -1.39
C ILE A 38 -6.39 14.23 0.06
N GLY A 39 -5.34 14.02 0.84
CA GLY A 39 -5.45 13.50 2.20
C GLY A 39 -5.37 11.99 2.22
N SER A 40 -5.57 11.38 3.37
CA SER A 40 -5.35 9.94 3.52
C SER A 40 -6.21 9.09 2.58
N VAL A 41 -5.61 7.99 2.09
CA VAL A 41 -6.32 7.00 1.27
C VAL A 41 -6.00 5.61 1.79
N ASP A 42 -6.97 4.72 1.76
CA ASP A 42 -6.81 3.34 2.22
C ASP A 42 -6.27 2.48 1.09
N CYS A 43 -5.36 1.57 1.44
CA CYS A 43 -4.77 0.64 0.49
C CYS A 43 -5.30 -0.76 0.75
N TYR A 44 -5.86 -1.37 -0.28
CA TYR A 44 -6.32 -2.76 -0.24
C TYR A 44 -5.56 -3.59 -1.26
N ALA A 45 -5.22 -4.82 -0.89
CA ALA A 45 -4.63 -5.78 -1.81
C ALA A 45 -5.56 -6.98 -1.95
N TYR A 46 -5.65 -7.53 -3.16
CA TYR A 46 -6.46 -8.70 -3.40
C TYR A 46 -5.72 -9.96 -2.94
N ASN A 47 -6.35 -10.72 -2.05
CA ASN A 47 -5.82 -11.99 -1.57
C ASN A 47 -6.47 -13.13 -2.35
N GLU A 48 -5.76 -13.67 -3.34
CA GLU A 48 -6.30 -14.72 -4.20
C GLU A 48 -6.67 -16.00 -3.45
N PRO A 49 -5.83 -16.53 -2.55
CA PRO A 49 -6.19 -17.73 -1.81
C PRO A 49 -7.49 -17.59 -1.02
N LEU A 50 -7.76 -16.41 -0.48
CA LEU A 50 -8.98 -16.15 0.30
C LEU A 50 -10.08 -15.56 -0.55
N ASN A 51 -9.80 -15.24 -1.81
CA ASN A 51 -10.73 -14.64 -2.76
C ASN A 51 -11.42 -13.40 -2.20
N ARG A 52 -10.62 -12.51 -1.61
CA ARG A 52 -11.17 -11.27 -1.02
C ARG A 52 -10.12 -10.18 -0.96
N TRP A 53 -10.59 -8.94 -0.80
CA TRP A 53 -9.72 -7.78 -0.60
C TRP A 53 -9.35 -7.66 0.87
N GLN A 54 -8.09 -7.35 1.12
CA GLN A 54 -7.58 -7.12 2.48
C GLN A 54 -7.02 -5.72 2.60
N LYS A 55 -7.40 -5.02 3.64
CA LYS A 55 -6.84 -3.71 3.91
C LYS A 55 -5.40 -3.86 4.38
N MET A 56 -4.48 -3.23 3.65
CA MET A 56 -3.06 -3.26 3.96
C MET A 56 -2.64 -2.12 4.88
N GLY A 57 -3.36 -1.01 4.82
CA GLY A 57 -3.06 0.16 5.64
C GLY A 57 -3.63 1.42 5.00
N THR A 58 -3.16 2.56 5.48
CA THR A 58 -3.63 3.87 5.03
C THR A 58 -2.44 4.75 4.72
N TYR A 59 -2.37 5.26 3.48
CA TYR A 59 -1.36 6.27 3.11
C TYR A 59 -1.84 7.61 3.65
N ARG A 60 -0.97 8.26 4.44
CA ARG A 60 -1.29 9.54 5.08
C ARG A 60 -0.78 10.72 4.28
N GLY A 61 0.09 10.48 3.31
CA GLY A 61 0.77 11.52 2.57
C GLY A 61 2.09 11.90 3.21
N HIS A 62 2.93 12.62 2.46
CA HIS A 62 4.24 13.09 2.95
C HIS A 62 5.08 11.94 3.52
N TYR A 63 5.09 10.79 2.81
CA TYR A 63 5.85 9.59 3.17
C TYR A 63 5.39 8.90 4.46
N MET A 64 4.17 9.19 4.92
CA MET A 64 3.63 8.52 6.12
C MET A 64 2.60 7.46 5.75
N PHE A 65 2.69 6.32 6.41
CA PHE A 65 1.81 5.18 6.18
C PHE A 65 1.44 4.56 7.52
N THR A 66 0.15 4.28 7.72
CA THR A 66 -0.32 3.54 8.89
C THR A 66 -0.61 2.12 8.43
N ASP A 67 0.11 1.13 8.99
CA ASP A 67 -0.05 -0.26 8.56
C ASP A 67 -1.35 -0.90 9.07
N GLY A 68 -1.60 -2.16 8.68
CA GLY A 68 -2.81 -2.86 9.05
C GLY A 68 -2.96 -3.11 10.55
N PHE A 69 -1.90 -2.93 11.32
CA PHE A 69 -1.92 -3.07 12.78
C PHE A 69 -2.08 -1.72 13.48
N GLY A 70 -2.26 -0.64 12.71
CA GLY A 70 -2.43 0.69 13.26
C GLY A 70 -1.13 1.41 13.59
N LYS A 71 0.01 0.84 13.25
CA LYS A 71 1.32 1.43 13.54
C LYS A 71 1.74 2.36 12.43
N GLU A 72 2.17 3.57 12.78
CA GLU A 72 2.68 4.52 11.81
C GLU A 72 4.08 4.16 11.39
N ARG A 73 4.33 4.26 10.09
CA ARG A 73 5.64 3.98 9.50
C ARG A 73 5.98 5.07 8.51
N ARG A 74 7.27 5.41 8.43
CA ARG A 74 7.75 6.36 7.44
C ARG A 74 8.26 5.60 6.23
N ILE A 75 7.67 5.90 5.06
CA ILE A 75 8.12 5.35 3.79
C ILE A 75 9.35 6.14 3.37
N LYS A 76 10.43 5.45 3.01
CA LYS A 76 11.64 6.11 2.53
C LYS A 76 11.40 6.65 1.12
N ASP A 77 12.22 7.63 0.73
CA ASP A 77 12.08 8.31 -0.55
C ASP A 77 12.04 7.34 -1.73
N ASP A 78 12.79 6.24 -1.66
CA ASP A 78 12.81 5.22 -2.72
C ASP A 78 11.82 4.08 -2.46
N TYR A 79 11.08 4.14 -1.37
CA TYR A 79 10.08 3.16 -0.98
C TYR A 79 10.65 1.75 -0.70
N SER A 80 11.97 1.60 -0.71
CA SER A 80 12.59 0.28 -0.53
C SER A 80 12.40 -0.28 0.87
N GLY A 81 12.27 0.58 1.88
CA GLY A 81 12.05 0.16 3.24
C GLY A 81 10.76 -0.65 3.42
N MET A 82 9.72 -0.32 2.66
CA MET A 82 8.46 -1.05 2.72
C MET A 82 8.60 -2.45 2.16
N ALA A 83 9.33 -2.61 1.05
CA ALA A 83 9.56 -3.93 0.48
C ALA A 83 10.34 -4.81 1.45
N THR A 84 11.34 -4.25 2.13
CA THR A 84 12.11 -4.99 3.13
C THR A 84 11.23 -5.46 4.28
N MET A 85 10.35 -4.61 4.75
CA MET A 85 9.42 -4.95 5.82
C MET A 85 8.50 -6.11 5.45
N ARG A 86 8.05 -6.17 4.20
CA ARG A 86 7.24 -7.29 3.73
C ARG A 86 8.00 -8.60 3.82
N LYS A 87 9.29 -8.60 3.49
CA LYS A 87 10.10 -9.80 3.63
C LYS A 87 10.13 -10.29 5.07
N GLU A 88 10.27 -9.39 6.02
CA GLU A 88 10.29 -9.73 7.43
C GLU A 88 8.98 -10.37 7.86
N VAL A 89 7.86 -9.86 7.36
CA VAL A 89 6.54 -10.37 7.70
C VAL A 89 6.32 -11.76 7.11
N THR A 90 6.89 -12.05 5.94
CA THR A 90 6.67 -13.33 5.26
C THR A 90 7.63 -14.44 5.71
N VAL A 91 8.66 -14.09 6.43
CA VAL A 91 9.60 -15.04 6.99
C VAL A 91 9.13 -15.49 8.36
#